data_e450c554313ded339a617c88d918d45b
#
_entry.id   e450c554313ded339a617c88d918d45b
#
_cell.length_a   1.000
_cell.length_b   1.000
_cell.length_c   1.000
_cell.angle_alpha   90.00
_cell.angle_beta   90.00
_cell.angle_gamma   90.00
#
_symmetry.space_group_name_H-M   'P 1'
#
loop_
_entity.id
_entity.type
_entity.pdbx_description
1 polymer ?
#
loop_
_entity_poly.entity_id
_entity_poly.type
_entity_poly.pdbx_seq_one_letter_code
_entity_poly.pdbx_strand_id
1 'polypeptide(L)'
;MKKMTVLLALAAGLQGINASADSLRINNATIMTMGSMGTLEAADILIEDGEITAIGSDLSEDADRVIDANGAIITPAMFAGATTTGLVEVNAVRESVDSSVSETPLNKLHVEFDVRRAYSPLSSLHAITRTEGFGYTLLAATGGQYSIAGVGSLVDFDGGFDSFSGDDTIFIDVDGYASRKVGGSRAAHWMLLEGAMADLDGRASEQEYLTQAGRDVLKRLKSDGVFVFAANRAADIKQVIGFADEHDINAVIVGAREAWMLADELADSDIAVMVNGLDNLPADFDSLGSRLDNAALLSNAGVTVMFTSDETHNARKIRQGAGTAVAYGMDYDLALQAMTTTPAEVFGSRSRALAVGNSADLVVWSGDPLEVTSYATAVVIEGELTSMESRQSKLLERYLPENAGMGRAYINR
;
A
#
# COMPACT_ATOMS: atom_id res chain seq x y z
N MET A 1 3.64 66.75 41.17
CA MET A 1 4.50 65.62 40.88
C MET A 1 3.82 64.77 39.81
N LYS A 2 4.21 64.98 38.53
CA LYS A 2 3.63 64.27 37.37
C LYS A 2 4.49 63.01 37.10
N LYS A 3 3.90 61.82 37.20
CA LYS A 3 4.53 60.58 36.77
C LYS A 3 4.36 60.43 35.27
N MET A 4 5.43 60.47 34.55
CA MET A 4 5.51 60.24 33.12
C MET A 4 5.72 58.75 32.89
N THR A 5 4.75 58.08 32.34
CA THR A 5 4.79 56.66 31.97
C THR A 5 5.38 56.57 30.56
N VAL A 6 6.56 55.98 30.46
CA VAL A 6 7.19 55.69 29.17
C VAL A 6 6.65 54.37 28.64
N LEU A 7 5.92 54.41 27.55
CA LEU A 7 5.50 53.22 26.78
C LEU A 7 6.68 52.81 25.89
N LEU A 8 7.30 51.68 26.22
CA LEU A 8 8.25 51.00 25.32
C LEU A 8 7.44 50.14 24.35
N ALA A 9 7.38 50.59 23.09
CA ALA A 9 6.84 49.76 22.02
C ALA A 9 7.91 48.72 21.61
N LEU A 10 7.67 47.46 21.97
CA LEU A 10 8.43 46.31 21.46
C LEU A 10 7.94 46.02 20.04
N ALA A 11 8.60 46.51 19.03
CA ALA A 11 8.44 46.04 17.66
C ALA A 11 9.18 44.70 17.55
N ALA A 12 8.45 43.60 17.79
CA ALA A 12 8.90 42.29 17.40
C ALA A 12 8.83 42.21 15.87
N GLY A 13 9.99 42.32 15.24
CA GLY A 13 10.14 41.98 13.84
C GLY A 13 9.84 40.49 13.65
N LEU A 14 8.68 40.20 13.07
CA LEU A 14 8.44 38.96 12.40
C LEU A 14 9.41 38.86 11.21
N GLN A 15 10.58 38.30 11.46
CA GLN A 15 11.36 37.74 10.36
C GLN A 15 10.54 36.55 9.87
N GLY A 16 9.85 36.74 8.75
CA GLY A 16 9.33 35.61 8.00
C GLY A 16 10.52 34.69 7.72
N ILE A 17 10.47 33.50 8.26
CA ILE A 17 11.27 32.41 7.76
C ILE A 17 10.69 32.21 6.36
N ASN A 18 11.33 32.76 5.34
CA ASN A 18 11.18 32.30 3.97
C ASN A 18 11.72 30.86 4.03
N ALA A 19 10.84 29.88 4.18
CA ALA A 19 11.15 28.53 3.77
C ALA A 19 11.46 28.68 2.27
N SER A 20 12.75 28.63 1.92
CA SER A 20 13.17 28.46 0.54
C SER A 20 12.55 27.17 0.07
N ALA A 21 11.74 27.22 -0.94
CA ALA A 21 11.24 26.01 -1.59
C ALA A 21 12.46 25.17 -1.97
N ASP A 22 12.56 23.96 -1.37
CA ASP A 22 13.60 23.02 -1.75
C ASP A 22 13.22 22.48 -3.13
N SER A 23 13.99 22.87 -4.15
CA SER A 23 13.81 22.37 -5.52
C SER A 23 14.81 21.25 -5.81
N LEU A 24 14.33 20.20 -6.47
CA LEU A 24 15.13 19.05 -6.89
C LEU A 24 14.99 18.86 -8.40
N ARG A 25 16.10 18.78 -9.12
CA ARG A 25 16.14 18.39 -10.51
C ARG A 25 16.90 17.08 -10.67
N ILE A 26 16.29 16.13 -11.39
CA ILE A 26 16.94 14.87 -11.75
C ILE A 26 17.08 14.86 -13.28
N ASN A 27 18.33 14.82 -13.76
CA ASN A 27 18.69 14.94 -15.15
C ASN A 27 19.01 13.58 -15.78
N ASN A 28 18.86 13.51 -17.11
CA ASN A 28 19.36 12.42 -17.94
C ASN A 28 18.88 11.03 -17.48
N ALA A 29 17.58 10.89 -17.32
CA ALA A 29 16.92 9.65 -16.91
C ALA A 29 16.09 9.02 -18.02
N THR A 30 15.81 7.74 -17.91
CA THR A 30 14.70 7.08 -18.61
C THR A 30 13.49 7.14 -17.67
N ILE A 31 12.52 8.00 -17.96
CA ILE A 31 11.36 8.24 -17.08
C ILE A 31 10.17 7.42 -17.60
N MET A 32 9.80 6.39 -16.84
CA MET A 32 8.58 5.60 -17.06
C MET A 32 7.44 6.27 -16.29
N THR A 33 6.70 7.14 -16.94
CA THR A 33 5.74 8.03 -16.26
C THR A 33 4.52 7.32 -15.69
N MET A 34 4.21 6.13 -16.17
CA MET A 34 2.97 5.37 -15.89
C MET A 34 1.70 6.19 -16.13
N GLY A 35 1.80 7.23 -16.95
CA GLY A 35 0.72 8.12 -17.37
C GLY A 35 0.69 8.29 -18.90
N SER A 36 -0.04 9.31 -19.36
CA SER A 36 -0.26 9.56 -20.80
C SER A 36 1.00 9.91 -21.59
N MET A 37 2.09 10.31 -20.94
CA MET A 37 3.36 10.62 -21.62
C MET A 37 4.18 9.35 -21.94
N GLY A 38 3.82 8.19 -21.39
CA GLY A 38 4.55 6.95 -21.59
C GLY A 38 5.98 7.00 -21.03
N THR A 39 6.91 6.38 -21.73
CA THR A 39 8.34 6.36 -21.36
C THR A 39 9.10 7.44 -22.14
N LEU A 40 9.87 8.25 -21.43
CA LEU A 40 10.70 9.32 -21.94
C LEU A 40 12.18 8.98 -21.76
N GLU A 41 12.93 8.96 -22.87
CA GLU A 41 14.37 8.70 -22.84
C GLU A 41 15.17 9.99 -22.70
N ALA A 42 16.29 9.93 -21.96
CA ALA A 42 17.18 11.07 -21.72
C ALA A 42 16.42 12.34 -21.30
N ALA A 43 15.48 12.18 -20.38
CA ALA A 43 14.62 13.24 -19.90
C ALA A 43 15.03 13.71 -18.50
N ASP A 44 14.63 14.92 -18.19
CA ASP A 44 14.80 15.56 -16.89
C ASP A 44 13.46 15.71 -16.22
N ILE A 45 13.46 15.74 -14.89
CA ILE A 45 12.30 16.05 -14.06
C ILE A 45 12.67 17.13 -13.05
N LEU A 46 11.85 18.18 -12.97
CA LEU A 46 11.97 19.26 -11.98
C LEU A 46 10.85 19.16 -10.96
N ILE A 47 11.22 19.27 -9.72
CA ILE A 47 10.34 19.17 -8.55
C ILE A 47 10.52 20.46 -7.73
N GLU A 48 9.41 21.12 -7.40
CA GLU A 48 9.38 22.31 -6.55
C GLU A 48 8.18 22.21 -5.61
N ASP A 49 8.36 22.56 -4.36
CA ASP A 49 7.29 22.53 -3.34
C ASP A 49 6.53 21.18 -3.25
N GLY A 50 7.22 20.06 -3.48
CA GLY A 50 6.63 18.73 -3.41
C GLY A 50 5.95 18.25 -4.69
N GLU A 51 5.81 19.10 -5.70
CA GLU A 51 5.13 18.78 -6.97
C GLU A 51 6.11 18.74 -8.14
N ILE A 52 5.74 17.97 -9.16
CA ILE A 52 6.46 17.95 -10.44
C ILE A 52 6.05 19.19 -11.23
N THR A 53 6.99 20.12 -11.45
CA THR A 53 6.74 21.37 -12.18
C THR A 53 7.11 21.29 -13.66
N ALA A 54 8.08 20.42 -14.02
CA ALA A 54 8.43 20.16 -15.41
C ALA A 54 8.93 18.74 -15.63
N ILE A 55 8.64 18.18 -16.81
CA ILE A 55 9.24 16.94 -17.33
C ILE A 55 9.57 17.19 -18.80
N GLY A 56 10.80 16.93 -19.21
CA GLY A 56 11.21 17.09 -20.61
C GLY A 56 12.71 16.89 -20.78
N SER A 57 13.23 17.10 -21.99
CA SER A 57 14.66 17.09 -22.26
C SER A 57 15.28 18.48 -22.05
N ASP A 58 16.51 18.50 -21.56
CA ASP A 58 17.33 19.71 -21.45
C ASP A 58 16.67 20.82 -20.63
N LEU A 59 16.08 20.49 -19.46
CA LEU A 59 15.54 21.50 -18.56
C LEU A 59 16.68 22.41 -18.05
N SER A 60 16.48 23.72 -18.19
CA SER A 60 17.50 24.73 -17.90
C SER A 60 17.27 25.46 -16.58
N GLU A 61 16.15 25.21 -15.91
CA GLU A 61 15.76 25.84 -14.65
C GLU A 61 16.75 25.45 -13.55
N ASP A 62 17.16 26.45 -12.75
CA ASP A 62 18.02 26.22 -11.60
C ASP A 62 17.24 25.45 -10.50
N ALA A 63 17.92 24.55 -9.79
CA ALA A 63 17.38 23.84 -8.65
C ALA A 63 18.41 23.80 -7.50
N ASP A 64 17.93 23.80 -6.25
CA ASP A 64 18.79 23.74 -5.06
C ASP A 64 19.60 22.45 -5.00
N ARG A 65 19.03 21.37 -5.52
CA ARG A 65 19.69 20.07 -5.67
C ARG A 65 19.57 19.57 -7.10
N VAL A 66 20.66 19.01 -7.61
CA VAL A 66 20.68 18.38 -8.92
C VAL A 66 21.27 16.98 -8.80
N ILE A 67 20.56 15.99 -9.33
CA ILE A 67 21.01 14.61 -9.42
C ILE A 67 21.14 14.25 -10.90
N ASP A 68 22.32 13.79 -11.32
CA ASP A 68 22.50 13.17 -12.63
C ASP A 68 22.15 11.67 -12.51
N ALA A 69 21.04 11.29 -13.13
CA ALA A 69 20.61 9.89 -13.15
C ALA A 69 21.49 9.01 -14.06
N ASN A 70 22.28 9.64 -14.94
CA ASN A 70 23.20 8.92 -15.83
C ASN A 70 22.52 7.76 -16.63
N GLY A 71 21.32 8.00 -17.12
CA GLY A 71 20.53 7.04 -17.88
C GLY A 71 19.73 6.04 -17.01
N ALA A 72 19.74 6.22 -15.68
CA ALA A 72 18.98 5.36 -14.77
C ALA A 72 17.46 5.47 -15.03
N ILE A 73 16.74 4.41 -14.68
CA ILE A 73 15.28 4.37 -14.81
C ILE A 73 14.64 5.08 -13.62
N ILE A 74 13.65 5.90 -13.91
CA ILE A 74 12.75 6.52 -12.91
C ILE A 74 11.35 5.98 -13.11
N THR A 75 10.71 5.58 -11.99
CA THR A 75 9.28 5.21 -11.95
C THR A 75 8.57 5.99 -10.85
N PRO A 76 7.24 6.04 -10.83
CA PRO A 76 6.52 6.37 -9.62
C PRO A 76 6.94 5.47 -8.45
N ALA A 77 6.82 5.95 -7.23
CA ALA A 77 7.07 5.14 -6.04
C ALA A 77 6.09 3.96 -5.96
N MET A 78 6.60 2.80 -5.54
CA MET A 78 5.84 1.57 -5.60
C MET A 78 4.89 1.39 -4.42
N PHE A 79 3.85 0.60 -4.64
CA PHE A 79 2.88 0.15 -3.66
C PHE A 79 3.36 -1.10 -2.92
N ALA A 80 3.38 -1.06 -1.60
CA ALA A 80 3.86 -2.15 -0.76
C ALA A 80 2.80 -3.24 -0.45
N GLY A 81 1.66 -3.23 -1.14
CA GLY A 81 0.56 -4.17 -0.89
C GLY A 81 -0.29 -3.79 0.33
N ALA A 82 -1.13 -4.73 0.77
CA ALA A 82 -1.85 -4.62 2.03
C ALA A 82 -0.93 -5.05 3.18
N THR A 83 -0.63 -4.14 4.11
CA THR A 83 0.36 -4.38 5.17
C THR A 83 -0.11 -3.92 6.54
N THR A 84 0.55 -4.40 7.58
CA THR A 84 0.40 -3.94 8.96
C THR A 84 1.58 -3.04 9.39
N THR A 85 2.26 -2.41 8.43
CA THR A 85 3.39 -1.52 8.69
C THR A 85 2.96 -0.35 9.60
N GLY A 86 3.66 -0.14 10.70
CA GLY A 86 3.26 0.86 11.70
C GLY A 86 2.19 0.42 12.69
N LEU A 87 1.59 -0.79 12.52
CA LEU A 87 0.65 -1.41 13.46
C LEU A 87 1.25 -2.62 14.17
N VAL A 88 2.24 -3.26 13.56
CA VAL A 88 2.88 -4.47 14.11
C VAL A 88 4.39 -4.36 13.96
N GLU A 89 5.11 -4.31 15.08
CA GLU A 89 6.57 -4.31 15.08
C GLU A 89 7.15 -5.73 15.14
N VAL A 90 6.61 -6.56 16.03
CA VAL A 90 7.04 -7.94 16.24
C VAL A 90 5.84 -8.83 16.51
N ASN A 91 5.45 -9.68 15.58
CA ASN A 91 4.28 -10.57 15.71
C ASN A 91 4.27 -11.44 16.96
N ALA A 92 5.44 -11.80 17.50
CA ALA A 92 5.57 -12.63 18.70
C ALA A 92 5.47 -11.82 20.00
N VAL A 93 5.40 -10.50 19.94
CA VAL A 93 5.27 -9.59 21.08
C VAL A 93 3.91 -8.93 21.03
N ARG A 94 3.00 -9.41 21.87
CA ARG A 94 1.59 -9.01 21.82
C ARG A 94 1.36 -7.51 21.97
N GLU A 95 2.11 -6.85 22.83
CA GLU A 95 2.02 -5.41 23.08
C GLU A 95 2.45 -4.55 21.89
N SER A 96 2.99 -5.16 20.83
CA SER A 96 3.37 -4.52 19.59
C SER A 96 2.47 -4.93 18.40
N VAL A 97 1.28 -5.48 18.67
CA VAL A 97 0.32 -5.94 17.66
C VAL A 97 -1.00 -5.20 17.84
N ASP A 98 -1.22 -4.17 17.02
CA ASP A 98 -2.40 -3.29 17.06
C ASP A 98 -3.30 -3.42 15.82
N SER A 99 -3.03 -4.39 14.96
CA SER A 99 -3.77 -4.59 13.70
C SER A 99 -5.11 -5.32 13.86
N SER A 100 -5.43 -5.86 15.03
CA SER A 100 -6.62 -6.67 15.24
C SER A 100 -7.19 -6.64 16.64
N VAL A 101 -8.48 -6.88 16.77
CA VAL A 101 -9.14 -7.15 18.07
C VAL A 101 -9.03 -8.62 18.39
N SER A 102 -8.27 -9.00 19.41
CA SER A 102 -7.91 -10.40 19.65
C SER A 102 -8.33 -10.98 21.02
N GLU A 103 -8.66 -10.17 22.02
CA GLU A 103 -8.85 -10.67 23.39
C GLU A 103 -10.26 -10.60 23.97
N THR A 104 -11.12 -9.75 23.46
CA THR A 104 -12.43 -9.57 24.06
C THR A 104 -13.49 -10.23 23.20
N PRO A 105 -14.24 -11.23 23.70
CA PRO A 105 -15.42 -11.73 23.02
C PRO A 105 -16.44 -10.60 22.97
N LEU A 106 -16.58 -9.97 21.82
CA LEU A 106 -17.57 -8.95 21.59
C LEU A 106 -18.80 -9.66 21.00
N ASN A 107 -19.98 -9.33 21.52
CA ASN A 107 -21.22 -9.98 21.09
C ASN A 107 -21.70 -9.49 19.71
N LYS A 108 -21.07 -8.46 19.16
CA LYS A 108 -21.42 -7.81 17.90
C LYS A 108 -20.18 -7.56 17.05
N LEU A 109 -20.38 -7.42 15.75
CA LEU A 109 -19.32 -7.00 14.82
C LEU A 109 -18.96 -5.53 15.08
N HIS A 110 -17.69 -5.26 15.22
CA HIS A 110 -17.11 -3.95 15.44
C HIS A 110 -16.47 -3.40 14.17
N VAL A 111 -17.31 -3.06 13.21
CA VAL A 111 -16.92 -2.42 11.95
C VAL A 111 -16.16 -1.10 12.17
N GLU A 112 -16.49 -0.45 13.31
CA GLU A 112 -15.86 0.82 13.73
C GLU A 112 -14.42 0.70 14.25
N PHE A 113 -13.83 -0.52 14.29
CA PHE A 113 -12.41 -0.68 14.62
C PHE A 113 -11.55 -0.07 13.52
N ASP A 114 -10.91 1.04 13.82
CA ASP A 114 -10.11 1.84 12.88
C ASP A 114 -8.63 1.75 13.26
N VAL A 115 -7.85 1.02 12.46
CA VAL A 115 -6.43 0.77 12.72
C VAL A 115 -5.57 2.01 12.58
N ARG A 116 -6.02 3.04 11.88
CA ARG A 116 -5.27 4.31 11.74
C ARG A 116 -4.99 4.96 13.08
N ARG A 117 -5.83 4.73 14.09
CA ARG A 117 -5.64 5.24 15.46
C ARG A 117 -4.44 4.67 16.19
N ALA A 118 -3.93 3.53 15.72
CA ALA A 118 -2.76 2.88 16.29
C ALA A 118 -1.50 3.02 15.42
N TYR A 119 -1.63 3.69 14.25
CA TYR A 119 -0.54 3.84 13.31
C TYR A 119 0.64 4.63 13.89
N SER A 120 1.86 4.11 13.68
CA SER A 120 3.11 4.76 14.04
C SER A 120 4.04 4.87 12.83
N PRO A 121 4.31 6.08 12.30
CA PRO A 121 5.30 6.29 11.24
C PRO A 121 6.73 6.02 11.68
N LEU A 122 6.98 5.87 12.98
CA LEU A 122 8.30 5.58 13.54
C LEU A 122 8.67 4.09 13.51
N SER A 123 7.79 3.24 13.00
CA SER A 123 8.07 1.82 12.80
C SER A 123 9.35 1.59 12.00
N SER A 124 10.17 0.65 12.47
CA SER A 124 11.39 0.28 11.75
C SER A 124 11.11 -0.29 10.35
N LEU A 125 9.92 -0.81 10.12
CA LEU A 125 9.49 -1.37 8.83
C LEU A 125 9.32 -0.28 7.76
N HIS A 126 8.95 0.95 8.11
CA HIS A 126 8.84 2.05 7.15
C HIS A 126 10.16 2.30 6.40
N ALA A 127 11.25 2.54 7.15
CA ALA A 127 12.54 2.81 6.54
C ALA A 127 13.05 1.62 5.69
N ILE A 128 12.82 0.39 6.14
CA ILE A 128 13.23 -0.82 5.40
C ILE A 128 12.44 -0.93 4.09
N THR A 129 11.13 -0.72 4.12
CA THR A 129 10.27 -0.83 2.94
C THR A 129 10.56 0.30 1.95
N ARG A 130 10.72 1.53 2.44
CA ARG A 130 11.02 2.70 1.62
C ARG A 130 12.35 2.58 0.88
N THR A 131 13.42 2.10 1.52
CA THR A 131 14.73 1.89 0.88
C THR A 131 14.70 0.87 -0.27
N GLU A 132 13.63 0.08 -0.38
CA GLU A 132 13.41 -0.85 -1.49
C GLU A 132 12.56 -0.24 -2.63
N GLY A 133 12.22 1.06 -2.55
CA GLY A 133 11.48 1.80 -3.58
C GLY A 133 9.97 1.87 -3.38
N PHE A 134 9.46 1.49 -2.22
CA PHE A 134 8.04 1.59 -1.92
C PHE A 134 7.71 2.94 -1.27
N GLY A 135 6.69 3.63 -1.78
CA GLY A 135 6.29 4.95 -1.31
C GLY A 135 5.00 4.95 -0.49
N TYR A 136 4.17 3.90 -0.62
CA TYR A 136 2.89 3.82 0.06
C TYR A 136 2.39 2.39 0.21
N THR A 137 1.39 2.18 1.05
CA THR A 137 0.79 0.88 1.33
C THR A 137 -0.70 1.02 1.65
N LEU A 138 -1.45 -0.06 1.52
CA LEU A 138 -2.77 -0.17 2.13
C LEU A 138 -2.61 -0.65 3.58
N LEU A 139 -2.90 0.22 4.54
CA LEU A 139 -2.84 -0.10 5.96
C LEU A 139 -4.01 -1.01 6.32
N ALA A 140 -3.72 -2.28 6.59
CA ALA A 140 -4.71 -3.31 6.71
C ALA A 140 -5.02 -3.67 8.18
N ALA A 141 -6.31 -3.69 8.51
CA ALA A 141 -6.77 -4.44 9.67
C ALA A 141 -6.69 -5.94 9.37
N THR A 142 -6.30 -6.72 10.36
CA THR A 142 -6.20 -8.19 10.23
C THR A 142 -7.29 -8.90 11.02
N GLY A 143 -7.77 -10.02 10.49
CA GLY A 143 -8.79 -10.84 11.14
C GLY A 143 -8.30 -11.40 12.48
N GLY A 144 -8.70 -10.76 13.58
CA GLY A 144 -8.50 -11.28 14.93
C GLY A 144 -9.52 -12.37 15.26
N GLN A 145 -10.51 -12.04 16.10
CA GLN A 145 -11.62 -12.95 16.45
C GLN A 145 -12.84 -12.82 15.53
N TYR A 146 -12.85 -11.82 14.64
CA TYR A 146 -13.99 -11.48 13.78
C TYR A 146 -13.63 -11.63 12.31
N SER A 147 -14.65 -11.92 11.50
CA SER A 147 -14.51 -11.91 10.04
C SER A 147 -14.36 -10.51 9.46
N ILE A 148 -15.07 -9.54 10.03
CA ILE A 148 -14.83 -8.12 9.73
C ILE A 148 -13.70 -7.66 10.64
N ALA A 149 -12.54 -7.43 10.04
CA ALA A 149 -11.32 -7.11 10.77
C ALA A 149 -11.29 -5.65 11.23
N GLY A 150 -11.81 -4.74 10.43
CA GLY A 150 -11.82 -3.31 10.73
C GLY A 150 -11.59 -2.43 9.51
N VAL A 151 -11.38 -1.15 9.76
CA VAL A 151 -11.18 -0.10 8.75
C VAL A 151 -9.73 0.35 8.70
N GLY A 152 -9.24 0.61 7.50
CA GLY A 152 -7.95 1.23 7.19
C GLY A 152 -8.07 2.16 5.99
N SER A 153 -6.94 2.55 5.41
CA SER A 153 -6.83 3.35 4.19
C SER A 153 -5.42 3.24 3.61
N LEU A 154 -5.16 3.88 2.48
CA LEU A 154 -3.79 4.08 2.02
C LEU A 154 -3.03 4.97 3.02
N VAL A 155 -1.73 4.74 3.15
CA VAL A 155 -0.81 5.55 3.93
C VAL A 155 0.50 5.72 3.18
N ASP A 156 0.99 6.96 3.12
CA ASP A 156 2.25 7.31 2.47
C ASP A 156 3.43 7.12 3.45
N PHE A 157 4.61 6.80 2.91
CA PHE A 157 5.84 6.60 3.69
C PHE A 157 6.67 7.88 3.83
N ASP A 158 6.01 9.03 3.90
CA ASP A 158 6.59 10.36 4.13
C ASP A 158 7.15 10.53 5.56
N GLY A 159 6.66 9.73 6.52
CA GLY A 159 7.04 9.78 7.94
C GLY A 159 6.11 10.65 8.79
N GLY A 160 5.01 11.15 8.23
CA GLY A 160 3.96 11.89 8.94
C GLY A 160 3.05 10.98 9.76
N PHE A 161 2.36 11.57 10.74
CA PHE A 161 1.36 10.86 11.56
C PHE A 161 -0.02 10.84 10.91
N ASP A 162 -0.28 11.73 9.97
CA ASP A 162 -1.57 11.93 9.29
C ASP A 162 -1.47 11.68 7.78
N SER A 163 -0.56 10.81 7.34
CA SER A 163 -0.22 10.51 5.94
C SER A 163 -1.24 9.59 5.25
N PHE A 164 -2.49 9.62 5.70
CA PHE A 164 -3.57 8.80 5.16
C PHE A 164 -4.17 9.44 3.91
N SER A 165 -4.47 8.61 2.92
CA SER A 165 -5.06 9.04 1.66
C SER A 165 -6.05 8.01 1.12
N GLY A 166 -6.81 8.40 0.08
CA GLY A 166 -7.79 7.54 -0.57
C GLY A 166 -9.05 7.26 0.25
N ASP A 167 -9.82 6.31 -0.22
CA ASP A 167 -11.09 5.93 0.38
C ASP A 167 -10.90 5.07 1.64
N ASP A 168 -11.84 5.17 2.56
CA ASP A 168 -11.91 4.25 3.70
C ASP A 168 -12.10 2.82 3.19
N THR A 169 -11.32 1.90 3.74
CA THR A 169 -11.31 0.49 3.31
C THR A 169 -11.66 -0.42 4.46
N ILE A 170 -12.63 -1.33 4.27
CA ILE A 170 -12.99 -2.34 5.27
C ILE A 170 -12.41 -3.69 4.87
N PHE A 171 -11.83 -4.40 5.82
CA PHE A 171 -11.21 -5.72 5.61
C PHE A 171 -12.12 -6.82 6.14
N ILE A 172 -12.43 -7.79 5.29
CA ILE A 172 -13.31 -8.92 5.56
C ILE A 172 -12.58 -10.20 5.16
N ASP A 173 -12.43 -11.11 6.11
CA ASP A 173 -11.78 -12.38 5.87
C ASP A 173 -12.84 -13.48 5.74
N VAL A 174 -12.96 -14.11 4.57
CA VAL A 174 -13.95 -15.15 4.24
C VAL A 174 -13.32 -16.52 3.99
N ASP A 175 -12.04 -16.68 4.30
CA ASP A 175 -11.35 -17.96 4.15
C ASP A 175 -11.83 -19.05 5.12
N GLY A 176 -11.30 -20.28 4.97
CA GLY A 176 -11.65 -21.41 5.83
C GLY A 176 -11.19 -21.24 7.27
N TYR A 177 -10.17 -20.44 7.53
CA TYR A 177 -9.69 -20.16 8.89
C TYR A 177 -10.62 -19.18 9.62
N ALA A 178 -11.02 -18.10 8.96
CA ALA A 178 -11.98 -17.14 9.49
C ALA A 178 -13.34 -17.81 9.76
N SER A 179 -13.80 -18.64 8.83
CA SER A 179 -15.07 -19.37 8.96
C SER A 179 -15.14 -20.27 10.19
N ARG A 180 -14.01 -20.82 10.68
CA ARG A 180 -13.98 -21.60 11.92
C ARG A 180 -14.27 -20.77 13.16
N LYS A 181 -13.93 -19.48 13.13
CA LYS A 181 -14.20 -18.56 14.23
C LYS A 181 -15.66 -18.10 14.26
N VAL A 182 -16.32 -18.18 13.10
CA VAL A 182 -17.69 -17.67 12.90
C VAL A 182 -18.63 -18.83 12.55
N GLY A 183 -19.15 -19.49 13.55
CA GLY A 183 -20.11 -20.59 13.38
C GLY A 183 -19.56 -21.90 12.81
N GLY A 184 -18.25 -22.00 12.56
CA GLY A 184 -17.57 -23.24 12.19
C GLY A 184 -17.70 -23.67 10.72
N SER A 185 -18.37 -22.88 9.88
CA SER A 185 -18.51 -23.17 8.45
C SER A 185 -18.63 -21.91 7.61
N ARG A 186 -18.23 -21.98 6.32
CA ARG A 186 -18.37 -20.87 5.37
C ARG A 186 -19.84 -20.43 5.20
N ALA A 187 -20.78 -21.38 5.18
CA ALA A 187 -22.20 -21.04 5.07
C ALA A 187 -22.69 -20.22 6.27
N ALA A 188 -22.27 -20.56 7.50
CA ALA A 188 -22.59 -19.77 8.70
C ALA A 188 -21.92 -18.39 8.67
N HIS A 189 -20.75 -18.31 8.09
CA HIS A 189 -20.03 -17.05 7.90
C HIS A 189 -20.79 -16.10 6.96
N TRP A 190 -21.22 -16.58 5.79
CA TRP A 190 -22.04 -15.78 4.86
C TRP A 190 -23.37 -15.36 5.50
N MET A 191 -24.02 -16.23 6.29
CA MET A 191 -25.22 -15.85 7.06
C MET A 191 -24.97 -14.68 8.01
N LEU A 192 -23.76 -14.59 8.61
CA LEU A 192 -23.38 -13.47 9.47
C LEU A 192 -23.22 -12.18 8.67
N LEU A 193 -22.55 -12.21 7.52
CA LEU A 193 -22.36 -11.06 6.66
C LEU A 193 -23.70 -10.54 6.10
N GLU A 194 -24.56 -11.47 5.63
CA GLU A 194 -25.93 -11.13 5.21
C GLU A 194 -26.75 -10.52 6.35
N GLY A 195 -26.63 -11.05 7.57
CA GLY A 195 -27.25 -10.48 8.76
C GLY A 195 -26.77 -9.07 9.06
N ALA A 196 -25.48 -8.78 8.87
CA ALA A 196 -24.94 -7.44 9.06
C ALA A 196 -25.49 -6.43 8.02
N MET A 197 -25.62 -6.86 6.76
CA MET A 197 -26.22 -6.03 5.70
C MET A 197 -27.72 -5.82 5.92
N ALA A 198 -28.44 -6.83 6.39
CA ALA A 198 -29.86 -6.70 6.77
C ALA A 198 -30.05 -5.72 7.94
N ASP A 199 -29.17 -5.74 8.93
CA ASP A 199 -29.15 -4.79 10.05
C ASP A 199 -28.96 -3.34 9.54
N LEU A 200 -28.09 -3.15 8.54
CA LEU A 200 -27.85 -1.86 7.93
C LEU A 200 -29.10 -1.31 7.24
N ASP A 201 -29.82 -2.16 6.51
CA ASP A 201 -31.04 -1.81 5.78
C ASP A 201 -32.28 -1.65 6.69
N GLY A 202 -32.14 -1.82 8.00
CA GLY A 202 -33.26 -1.77 8.95
C GLY A 202 -34.23 -2.97 8.83
N ARG A 203 -33.82 -4.03 8.14
CA ARG A 203 -34.57 -5.29 8.02
C ARG A 203 -34.29 -6.22 9.20
N ALA A 204 -34.06 -5.64 10.39
CA ALA A 204 -33.57 -6.35 11.55
C ALA A 204 -34.36 -7.62 11.86
N SER A 205 -33.61 -8.69 12.05
CA SER A 205 -34.05 -9.91 12.70
C SER A 205 -34.12 -9.72 14.24
N GLU A 206 -34.53 -10.74 14.99
CA GLU A 206 -34.46 -10.73 16.46
C GLU A 206 -33.04 -10.52 17.00
N GLN A 207 -32.02 -10.70 16.16
CA GLN A 207 -30.61 -10.57 16.48
C GLN A 207 -30.01 -9.33 15.80
N GLU A 208 -29.44 -8.42 16.55
CA GLU A 208 -28.63 -7.31 16.05
C GLU A 208 -27.16 -7.75 15.93
N TYR A 209 -26.57 -7.64 14.72
CA TYR A 209 -25.19 -8.04 14.43
C TYR A 209 -24.20 -6.87 14.62
N LEU A 210 -24.66 -5.64 14.39
CA LEU A 210 -23.80 -4.45 14.41
C LEU A 210 -24.02 -3.63 15.68
N THR A 211 -22.97 -2.94 16.14
CA THR A 211 -23.09 -1.82 17.06
C THR A 211 -23.73 -0.62 16.33
N GLN A 212 -24.21 0.38 17.07
CA GLN A 212 -24.70 1.61 16.42
C GLN A 212 -23.58 2.32 15.65
N ALA A 213 -22.38 2.42 16.25
CA ALA A 213 -21.19 2.99 15.58
C ALA A 213 -20.79 2.18 14.34
N GLY A 214 -20.85 0.86 14.41
CA GLY A 214 -20.58 -0.03 13.29
C GLY A 214 -21.57 0.15 12.14
N ARG A 215 -22.86 0.37 12.42
CA ARG A 215 -23.86 0.71 11.38
C ARG A 215 -23.52 2.02 10.67
N ASP A 216 -23.17 3.05 11.43
CA ASP A 216 -22.86 4.36 10.86
C ASP A 216 -21.62 4.30 9.96
N VAL A 217 -20.58 3.53 10.37
CA VAL A 217 -19.38 3.28 9.58
C VAL A 217 -19.70 2.45 8.33
N LEU A 218 -20.41 1.33 8.47
CA LEU A 218 -20.74 0.46 7.34
C LEU A 218 -21.61 1.15 6.30
N LYS A 219 -22.54 2.03 6.75
CA LYS A 219 -23.37 2.83 5.86
C LYS A 219 -22.55 3.80 5.01
N ARG A 220 -21.54 4.45 5.62
CA ARG A 220 -20.61 5.32 4.89
C ARG A 220 -19.76 4.53 3.91
N LEU A 221 -19.18 3.40 4.34
CA LEU A 221 -18.38 2.53 3.49
C LEU A 221 -19.15 1.97 2.30
N LYS A 222 -20.43 1.63 2.49
CA LYS A 222 -21.29 1.20 1.38
C LYS A 222 -21.49 2.29 0.32
N SER A 223 -21.46 3.57 0.71
CA SER A 223 -21.59 4.71 -0.22
C SER A 223 -20.28 5.02 -0.96
N ASP A 224 -19.18 5.12 -0.22
CA ASP A 224 -17.94 5.75 -0.70
C ASP A 224 -16.68 4.96 -0.31
N GLY A 225 -16.80 3.72 0.15
CA GLY A 225 -15.67 2.91 0.62
C GLY A 225 -15.35 1.72 -0.26
N VAL A 226 -14.25 1.04 0.07
CA VAL A 226 -13.80 -0.17 -0.60
C VAL A 226 -13.85 -1.37 0.35
N PHE A 227 -14.47 -2.47 -0.09
CA PHE A 227 -14.59 -3.72 0.65
C PHE A 227 -13.51 -4.69 0.20
N VAL A 228 -12.48 -4.90 1.02
CA VAL A 228 -11.39 -5.83 0.73
C VAL A 228 -11.69 -7.19 1.35
N PHE A 229 -11.93 -8.19 0.51
CA PHE A 229 -12.20 -9.56 0.93
C PHE A 229 -10.95 -10.43 0.81
N ALA A 230 -10.51 -11.03 1.91
CA ALA A 230 -9.48 -12.05 1.86
C ALA A 230 -10.11 -13.39 1.45
N ALA A 231 -9.89 -13.79 0.20
CA ALA A 231 -10.43 -15.00 -0.39
C ALA A 231 -9.44 -15.64 -1.37
N ASN A 232 -9.16 -16.92 -1.21
CA ASN A 232 -8.22 -17.68 -2.05
C ASN A 232 -8.90 -18.69 -2.96
N ARG A 233 -9.90 -19.42 -2.43
CA ARG A 233 -10.59 -20.50 -3.13
C ARG A 233 -11.61 -19.96 -4.13
N ALA A 234 -11.65 -20.49 -5.34
CA ALA A 234 -12.56 -20.05 -6.41
C ALA A 234 -14.05 -20.03 -5.96
N ALA A 235 -14.49 -21.00 -5.15
CA ALA A 235 -15.85 -21.02 -4.63
C ALA A 235 -16.16 -19.86 -3.67
N ASP A 236 -15.17 -19.40 -2.89
CA ASP A 236 -15.34 -18.27 -1.97
C ASP A 236 -15.27 -16.95 -2.75
N ILE A 237 -14.38 -16.86 -3.74
CA ILE A 237 -14.32 -15.74 -4.70
C ILE A 237 -15.66 -15.56 -5.42
N LYS A 238 -16.29 -16.66 -5.87
CA LYS A 238 -17.62 -16.62 -6.49
C LYS A 238 -18.69 -16.07 -5.56
N GLN A 239 -18.62 -16.38 -4.25
CA GLN A 239 -19.54 -15.81 -3.27
C GLN A 239 -19.28 -14.32 -3.06
N VAL A 240 -18.01 -13.85 -3.07
CA VAL A 240 -17.69 -12.42 -3.00
C VAL A 240 -18.29 -11.67 -4.19
N ILE A 241 -18.15 -12.20 -5.42
CA ILE A 241 -18.74 -11.59 -6.62
C ILE A 241 -20.27 -11.43 -6.45
N GLY A 242 -20.96 -12.50 -6.04
CA GLY A 242 -22.42 -12.45 -5.83
C GLY A 242 -22.83 -11.48 -4.72
N PHE A 243 -22.09 -11.46 -3.61
CA PHE A 243 -22.34 -10.56 -2.49
C PHE A 243 -22.12 -9.08 -2.86
N ALA A 244 -21.06 -8.79 -3.63
CA ALA A 244 -20.79 -7.45 -4.09
C ALA A 244 -21.88 -6.92 -5.03
N ASP A 245 -22.36 -7.75 -5.96
CA ASP A 245 -23.45 -7.43 -6.87
C ASP A 245 -24.78 -7.22 -6.12
N GLU A 246 -25.14 -8.14 -5.19
CA GLU A 246 -26.39 -8.07 -4.43
C GLU A 246 -26.49 -6.82 -3.56
N HIS A 247 -25.35 -6.42 -2.96
CA HIS A 247 -25.32 -5.31 -2.02
C HIS A 247 -24.84 -4.00 -2.62
N ASP A 248 -24.51 -3.95 -3.92
CA ASP A 248 -24.00 -2.76 -4.63
C ASP A 248 -22.82 -2.12 -3.88
N ILE A 249 -21.75 -2.90 -3.70
CA ILE A 249 -20.54 -2.48 -3.00
C ILE A 249 -19.32 -2.59 -3.89
N ASN A 250 -18.39 -1.64 -3.75
CA ASN A 250 -17.09 -1.67 -4.41
C ASN A 250 -16.19 -2.71 -3.71
N ALA A 251 -15.84 -3.80 -4.38
CA ALA A 251 -15.11 -4.92 -3.81
C ALA A 251 -13.73 -5.09 -4.44
N VAL A 252 -12.76 -5.46 -3.60
CA VAL A 252 -11.42 -5.92 -3.99
C VAL A 252 -11.16 -7.26 -3.33
N ILE A 253 -10.52 -8.20 -4.02
CA ILE A 253 -10.17 -9.50 -3.45
C ILE A 253 -8.67 -9.58 -3.23
N VAL A 254 -8.24 -9.85 -1.99
CA VAL A 254 -6.85 -10.08 -1.63
C VAL A 254 -6.55 -11.57 -1.45
N GLY A 255 -5.38 -12.01 -1.90
CA GLY A 255 -4.99 -13.41 -1.98
C GLY A 255 -5.31 -14.00 -3.35
N ALA A 256 -6.58 -14.25 -3.65
CA ALA A 256 -7.10 -14.58 -4.98
C ALA A 256 -6.34 -15.72 -5.70
N ARG A 257 -5.84 -16.73 -4.95
CA ARG A 257 -4.93 -17.76 -5.49
C ARG A 257 -5.56 -18.64 -6.57
N GLU A 258 -6.88 -18.80 -6.53
CA GLU A 258 -7.65 -19.57 -7.54
C GLU A 258 -8.48 -18.65 -8.46
N ALA A 259 -8.26 -17.33 -8.44
CA ALA A 259 -9.06 -16.37 -9.18
C ALA A 259 -8.99 -16.56 -10.72
N TRP A 260 -7.90 -17.12 -11.23
CA TRP A 260 -7.76 -17.46 -12.65
C TRP A 260 -8.91 -18.35 -13.19
N MET A 261 -9.57 -19.13 -12.32
CA MET A 261 -10.74 -19.97 -12.70
C MET A 261 -12.00 -19.14 -12.98
N LEU A 262 -12.03 -17.89 -12.52
CA LEU A 262 -13.17 -16.96 -12.60
C LEU A 262 -12.76 -15.64 -13.27
N ALA A 263 -11.71 -15.66 -14.11
CA ALA A 263 -11.14 -14.46 -14.67
C ALA A 263 -12.16 -13.63 -15.48
N ASP A 264 -12.95 -14.28 -16.33
CA ASP A 264 -13.99 -13.62 -17.11
C ASP A 264 -15.07 -13.00 -16.22
N GLU A 265 -15.49 -13.69 -15.17
CA GLU A 265 -16.52 -13.20 -14.24
C GLU A 265 -16.02 -12.02 -13.40
N LEU A 266 -14.74 -12.03 -13.00
CA LEU A 266 -14.11 -10.94 -12.27
C LEU A 266 -13.97 -9.69 -13.16
N ALA A 267 -13.61 -9.87 -14.44
CA ALA A 267 -13.56 -8.79 -15.39
C ALA A 267 -14.95 -8.18 -15.65
N ASP A 268 -15.97 -9.02 -15.82
CA ASP A 268 -17.36 -8.58 -16.03
C ASP A 268 -17.93 -7.83 -14.81
N SER A 269 -17.45 -8.15 -13.60
CA SER A 269 -17.91 -7.54 -12.33
C SER A 269 -17.10 -6.31 -11.93
N ASP A 270 -16.06 -5.93 -12.68
CA ASP A 270 -15.11 -4.86 -12.36
C ASP A 270 -14.47 -4.99 -10.96
N ILE A 271 -14.31 -6.23 -10.49
CA ILE A 271 -13.69 -6.53 -9.20
C ILE A 271 -12.18 -6.65 -9.36
N ALA A 272 -11.43 -5.72 -8.76
CA ALA A 272 -9.98 -5.76 -8.74
C ALA A 272 -9.46 -6.85 -7.80
N VAL A 273 -8.27 -7.39 -8.12
CA VAL A 273 -7.60 -8.40 -7.31
C VAL A 273 -6.22 -7.96 -6.88
N MET A 274 -5.82 -8.38 -5.68
CA MET A 274 -4.50 -8.14 -5.12
C MET A 274 -3.84 -9.50 -4.83
N VAL A 275 -2.88 -9.88 -5.67
CA VAL A 275 -2.28 -11.23 -5.68
C VAL A 275 -0.84 -11.24 -5.16
N ASN A 276 -0.41 -12.34 -4.59
CA ASN A 276 1.01 -12.62 -4.38
C ASN A 276 1.55 -13.35 -5.62
N GLY A 277 2.33 -12.66 -6.45
CA GLY A 277 2.86 -13.20 -7.70
C GLY A 277 3.88 -14.34 -7.54
N LEU A 278 4.23 -14.72 -6.31
CA LEU A 278 5.13 -15.83 -6.01
C LEU A 278 4.40 -17.11 -5.55
N ASP A 279 3.07 -17.05 -5.38
CA ASP A 279 2.27 -18.19 -4.96
C ASP A 279 2.11 -19.20 -6.08
N ASN A 280 2.73 -20.38 -5.92
CA ASN A 280 2.76 -21.42 -6.95
C ASN A 280 2.45 -22.84 -6.44
N LEU A 281 2.30 -22.98 -5.14
CA LEU A 281 2.03 -24.29 -4.51
C LEU A 281 0.82 -24.20 -3.57
N PRO A 282 0.04 -25.28 -3.46
CA PRO A 282 -1.02 -25.35 -2.48
C PRO A 282 -0.44 -25.33 -1.06
N ALA A 283 -0.69 -24.24 -0.33
CA ALA A 283 -0.30 -24.12 1.08
C ALA A 283 -1.34 -24.77 2.01
N ASP A 284 -2.61 -24.77 1.58
CA ASP A 284 -3.76 -25.27 2.31
C ASP A 284 -4.90 -25.68 1.36
N PHE A 285 -6.07 -26.06 1.91
CA PHE A 285 -7.22 -26.44 1.11
C PHE A 285 -7.93 -25.29 0.38
N ASP A 286 -7.59 -24.05 0.68
CA ASP A 286 -8.14 -22.86 0.02
C ASP A 286 -7.28 -22.39 -1.16
N SER A 287 -6.17 -23.08 -1.42
CA SER A 287 -5.16 -22.70 -2.42
C SER A 287 -4.70 -23.88 -3.29
N LEU A 288 -5.53 -24.92 -3.44
CA LEU A 288 -5.15 -26.12 -4.21
C LEU A 288 -4.85 -25.84 -5.67
N GLY A 289 -5.48 -24.83 -6.26
CA GLY A 289 -5.30 -24.39 -7.63
C GLY A 289 -4.28 -23.28 -7.81
N SER A 290 -3.42 -22.99 -6.83
CA SER A 290 -2.39 -21.95 -6.95
C SER A 290 -1.46 -22.20 -8.13
N ARG A 291 -1.11 -21.14 -8.87
CA ARG A 291 -0.22 -21.17 -10.04
C ARG A 291 0.48 -19.82 -10.29
N LEU A 292 1.70 -19.88 -10.85
CA LEU A 292 2.51 -18.67 -11.09
C LEU A 292 1.97 -17.75 -12.18
N ASP A 293 1.20 -18.28 -13.13
CA ASP A 293 0.59 -17.50 -14.21
C ASP A 293 -0.80 -16.93 -13.85
N ASN A 294 -1.24 -17.05 -12.58
CA ASN A 294 -2.53 -16.52 -12.12
C ASN A 294 -2.67 -15.02 -12.47
N ALA A 295 -1.69 -14.18 -12.10
CA ALA A 295 -1.73 -12.75 -12.40
C ALA A 295 -1.79 -12.46 -13.91
N ALA A 296 -1.04 -13.21 -14.72
CA ALA A 296 -1.04 -13.06 -16.18
C ALA A 296 -2.39 -13.45 -16.79
N LEU A 297 -3.00 -14.54 -16.33
CA LEU A 297 -4.32 -14.98 -16.81
C LEU A 297 -5.42 -13.96 -16.46
N LEU A 298 -5.39 -13.41 -15.25
CA LEU A 298 -6.32 -12.38 -14.80
C LEU A 298 -6.16 -11.10 -15.62
N SER A 299 -4.93 -10.59 -15.72
CA SER A 299 -4.63 -9.37 -16.50
C SER A 299 -5.02 -9.52 -17.97
N ASN A 300 -4.74 -10.68 -18.60
CA ASN A 300 -5.09 -10.95 -19.99
C ASN A 300 -6.60 -11.09 -20.21
N ALA A 301 -7.37 -11.42 -19.19
CA ALA A 301 -8.84 -11.41 -19.22
C ALA A 301 -9.44 -10.00 -18.96
N GLY A 302 -8.61 -9.00 -18.66
CA GLY A 302 -9.05 -7.63 -18.39
C GLY A 302 -9.33 -7.33 -16.92
N VAL A 303 -9.00 -8.25 -16.00
CA VAL A 303 -9.12 -7.99 -14.56
C VAL A 303 -8.06 -7.00 -14.11
N THR A 304 -8.45 -6.01 -13.31
CA THR A 304 -7.51 -5.08 -12.65
C THR A 304 -6.71 -5.83 -11.59
N VAL A 305 -5.39 -5.96 -11.81
CA VAL A 305 -4.47 -6.70 -10.94
C VAL A 305 -3.60 -5.73 -10.17
N MET A 306 -3.42 -5.99 -8.87
CA MET A 306 -2.43 -5.38 -8.00
C MET A 306 -1.59 -6.46 -7.33
N PHE A 307 -0.42 -6.10 -6.79
CA PHE A 307 0.45 -7.05 -6.11
C PHE A 307 0.52 -6.78 -4.60
N THR A 308 0.64 -7.86 -3.84
CA THR A 308 0.84 -7.85 -2.38
C THR A 308 1.77 -8.97 -1.95
N SER A 309 2.07 -9.04 -0.67
CA SER A 309 2.73 -10.20 -0.05
C SER A 309 1.94 -10.66 1.18
N ASP A 310 2.07 -11.93 1.55
CA ASP A 310 1.37 -12.51 2.70
C ASP A 310 1.85 -11.93 4.04
N GLU A 311 3.05 -11.34 4.05
CA GLU A 311 3.68 -10.85 5.27
C GLU A 311 4.35 -9.48 5.04
N THR A 312 4.04 -8.51 5.89
CA THR A 312 4.55 -7.13 5.84
C THR A 312 6.06 -7.03 5.69
N HIS A 313 6.84 -7.83 6.40
CA HIS A 313 8.31 -7.81 6.34
C HIS A 313 8.88 -8.36 5.02
N ASN A 314 8.05 -8.97 4.18
CA ASN A 314 8.37 -9.47 2.85
C ASN A 314 7.94 -8.53 1.71
N ALA A 315 7.46 -7.32 2.00
CA ALA A 315 7.01 -6.36 0.99
C ALA A 315 8.03 -6.17 -0.15
N ARG A 316 9.34 -6.18 0.14
CA ARG A 316 10.40 -6.12 -0.88
C ARG A 316 10.31 -7.21 -1.97
N LYS A 317 9.65 -8.34 -1.69
CA LYS A 317 9.49 -9.45 -2.64
C LYS A 317 8.35 -9.20 -3.64
N ILE A 318 7.52 -8.19 -3.42
CA ILE A 318 6.40 -7.87 -4.32
C ILE A 318 6.93 -7.56 -5.73
N ARG A 319 8.04 -6.81 -5.86
CA ARG A 319 8.70 -6.55 -7.16
C ARG A 319 9.08 -7.85 -7.88
N GLN A 320 9.64 -8.81 -7.15
CA GLN A 320 9.94 -10.13 -7.70
C GLN A 320 8.67 -10.86 -8.15
N GLY A 321 7.56 -10.71 -7.42
CA GLY A 321 6.26 -11.26 -7.80
C GLY A 321 5.75 -10.69 -9.10
N ALA A 322 5.83 -9.36 -9.28
CA ALA A 322 5.46 -8.69 -10.52
C ALA A 322 6.34 -9.11 -11.70
N GLY A 323 7.67 -9.15 -11.50
CA GLY A 323 8.60 -9.66 -12.53
C GLY A 323 8.35 -11.13 -12.91
N THR A 324 7.96 -11.96 -11.93
CA THR A 324 7.52 -13.34 -12.19
C THR A 324 6.26 -13.36 -13.03
N ALA A 325 5.26 -12.53 -12.74
CA ALA A 325 4.04 -12.44 -13.54
C ALA A 325 4.32 -12.05 -15.00
N VAL A 326 5.26 -11.12 -15.23
CA VAL A 326 5.73 -10.77 -16.58
C VAL A 326 6.37 -11.99 -17.28
N ALA A 327 7.23 -12.72 -16.57
CA ALA A 327 7.86 -13.93 -17.11
C ALA A 327 6.82 -15.02 -17.48
N TYR A 328 5.65 -15.00 -16.86
CA TYR A 328 4.54 -15.91 -17.15
C TYR A 328 3.46 -15.32 -18.08
N GLY A 329 3.72 -14.17 -18.69
CA GLY A 329 2.91 -13.63 -19.79
C GLY A 329 2.01 -12.44 -19.43
N MET A 330 2.20 -11.79 -18.28
CA MET A 330 1.61 -10.49 -18.01
C MET A 330 2.36 -9.41 -18.79
N ASP A 331 1.63 -8.43 -19.31
CA ASP A 331 2.25 -7.26 -19.95
C ASP A 331 3.13 -6.50 -18.95
N TYR A 332 4.31 -6.03 -19.40
CA TYR A 332 5.28 -5.35 -18.54
C TYR A 332 4.75 -4.03 -17.99
N ASP A 333 4.13 -3.21 -18.83
CA ASP A 333 3.62 -1.91 -18.43
C ASP A 333 2.45 -2.07 -17.46
N LEU A 334 1.56 -3.06 -17.69
CA LEU A 334 0.48 -3.39 -16.76
C LEU A 334 1.02 -3.91 -15.41
N ALA A 335 2.10 -4.71 -15.42
CA ALA A 335 2.72 -5.18 -14.18
C ALA A 335 3.34 -4.01 -13.38
N LEU A 336 3.94 -3.04 -14.08
CA LEU A 336 4.51 -1.86 -13.43
C LEU A 336 3.42 -0.90 -12.94
N GLN A 337 2.33 -0.72 -13.69
CA GLN A 337 1.14 0.02 -13.24
C GLN A 337 0.52 -0.64 -11.99
N ALA A 338 0.40 -1.97 -11.98
CA ALA A 338 -0.10 -2.74 -10.84
C ALA A 338 0.73 -2.56 -9.57
N MET A 339 1.99 -2.13 -9.72
CA MET A 339 2.92 -1.81 -8.64
C MET A 339 2.94 -0.32 -8.27
N THR A 340 2.39 0.57 -9.09
CA THR A 340 2.59 2.02 -8.95
C THR A 340 1.30 2.83 -8.94
N THR A 341 0.57 2.93 -10.05
CA THR A 341 -0.59 3.82 -10.21
C THR A 341 -1.92 3.15 -9.94
N THR A 342 -2.09 1.90 -10.37
CA THR A 342 -3.35 1.16 -10.24
C THR A 342 -3.86 1.08 -8.79
N PRO A 343 -3.04 0.80 -7.75
CA PRO A 343 -3.55 0.77 -6.39
C PRO A 343 -4.12 2.10 -5.92
N ALA A 344 -3.49 3.22 -6.30
CA ALA A 344 -4.00 4.54 -5.94
C ALA A 344 -5.35 4.84 -6.60
N GLU A 345 -5.53 4.42 -7.84
CA GLU A 345 -6.80 4.55 -8.59
C GLU A 345 -7.89 3.69 -7.95
N VAL A 346 -7.61 2.42 -7.67
CA VAL A 346 -8.56 1.47 -7.07
C VAL A 346 -9.03 1.92 -5.69
N PHE A 347 -8.15 2.53 -4.89
CA PHE A 347 -8.46 3.00 -3.55
C PHE A 347 -8.75 4.52 -3.48
N GLY A 348 -9.14 5.15 -4.60
CA GLY A 348 -9.64 6.53 -4.64
C GLY A 348 -8.64 7.60 -4.20
N SER A 349 -7.32 7.36 -4.35
CA SER A 349 -6.27 8.31 -3.97
C SER A 349 -5.87 9.20 -5.14
N ARG A 350 -5.01 10.19 -4.84
CA ARG A 350 -4.38 11.05 -5.86
C ARG A 350 -3.63 10.22 -6.90
N SER A 351 -3.56 10.72 -8.13
CA SER A 351 -2.77 10.09 -9.19
C SER A 351 -1.29 9.99 -8.79
N ARG A 352 -0.70 8.81 -8.98
CA ARG A 352 0.73 8.54 -8.74
C ARG A 352 1.55 8.57 -10.03
N ALA A 353 0.93 8.82 -11.19
CA ALA A 353 1.67 8.98 -12.45
C ALA A 353 2.61 10.19 -12.37
N LEU A 354 3.80 10.07 -12.96
CA LEU A 354 4.72 11.19 -13.06
C LEU A 354 4.22 12.14 -14.15
N ALA A 355 3.58 13.22 -13.72
CA ALA A 355 3.01 14.26 -14.57
C ALA A 355 3.13 15.63 -13.91
N VAL A 356 3.22 16.67 -14.69
CA VAL A 356 3.25 18.07 -14.19
C VAL A 356 2.00 18.34 -13.37
N GLY A 357 2.17 18.88 -12.17
CA GLY A 357 1.12 19.17 -11.19
C GLY A 357 0.78 18.01 -10.25
N ASN A 358 1.38 16.82 -10.44
CA ASN A 358 1.26 15.72 -9.50
C ASN A 358 2.34 15.80 -8.41
N SER A 359 2.05 15.21 -7.25
CA SER A 359 3.05 15.00 -6.20
C SER A 359 4.25 14.22 -6.74
N ALA A 360 5.44 14.62 -6.33
CA ALA A 360 6.67 13.96 -6.74
C ALA A 360 6.99 12.77 -5.84
N ASP A 361 6.32 11.66 -6.09
CA ASP A 361 6.57 10.37 -5.46
C ASP A 361 7.26 9.44 -6.47
N LEU A 362 8.59 9.35 -6.42
CA LEU A 362 9.34 8.62 -7.44
C LEU A 362 10.56 7.87 -6.89
N VAL A 363 11.05 6.94 -7.69
CA VAL A 363 12.23 6.13 -7.40
C VAL A 363 13.20 6.14 -8.56
N VAL A 364 14.47 6.33 -8.27
CA VAL A 364 15.59 6.16 -9.21
C VAL A 364 16.17 4.76 -9.01
N TRP A 365 16.24 3.97 -10.07
CA TRP A 365 16.64 2.57 -10.04
C TRP A 365 18.04 2.35 -10.61
N SER A 366 18.78 1.37 -10.08
CA SER A 366 20.07 0.94 -10.62
C SER A 366 19.95 0.14 -11.94
N GLY A 367 18.74 -0.24 -12.34
CA GLY A 367 18.42 -1.03 -13.52
C GLY A 367 16.92 -1.24 -13.61
N ASP A 368 16.45 -2.29 -14.31
CA ASP A 368 15.03 -2.60 -14.45
C ASP A 368 14.36 -2.78 -13.07
N PRO A 369 13.28 -2.02 -12.76
CA PRO A 369 12.62 -2.07 -11.45
C PRO A 369 12.00 -3.42 -11.10
N LEU A 370 11.66 -4.28 -12.07
CA LEU A 370 11.11 -5.60 -11.83
C LEU A 370 12.17 -6.71 -11.74
N GLU A 371 13.44 -6.39 -12.03
CA GLU A 371 14.54 -7.33 -11.89
C GLU A 371 15.05 -7.41 -10.44
N VAL A 372 15.31 -8.63 -9.96
CA VAL A 372 15.77 -8.90 -8.57
C VAL A 372 17.12 -8.27 -8.28
N THR A 373 17.98 -8.13 -9.30
CA THR A 373 19.33 -7.57 -9.16
C THR A 373 19.34 -6.05 -9.07
N SER A 374 18.24 -5.39 -9.40
CA SER A 374 18.10 -3.94 -9.34
C SER A 374 17.69 -3.49 -7.93
N TYR A 375 18.13 -2.29 -7.56
CA TYR A 375 17.81 -1.67 -6.28
C TYR A 375 17.52 -0.17 -6.46
N ALA A 376 16.76 0.40 -5.55
CA ALA A 376 16.52 1.83 -5.50
C ALA A 376 17.80 2.56 -5.08
N THR A 377 18.22 3.56 -5.86
CA THR A 377 19.38 4.40 -5.56
C THR A 377 18.98 5.71 -4.89
N ALA A 378 17.76 6.19 -5.17
CA ALA A 378 17.13 7.32 -4.52
C ALA A 378 15.62 7.12 -4.49
N VAL A 379 14.98 7.59 -3.43
CA VAL A 379 13.51 7.59 -3.26
C VAL A 379 13.11 9.00 -2.87
N VAL A 380 12.16 9.55 -3.60
CA VAL A 380 11.54 10.86 -3.34
C VAL A 380 10.09 10.61 -2.96
N ILE A 381 9.63 11.19 -1.87
CA ILE A 381 8.24 11.13 -1.39
C ILE A 381 7.80 12.56 -1.10
N GLU A 382 6.69 12.99 -1.68
CA GLU A 382 6.17 14.35 -1.58
C GLU A 382 7.24 15.41 -1.91
N GLY A 383 8.05 15.12 -2.94
CA GLY A 383 9.14 15.99 -3.39
C GLY A 383 10.41 15.93 -2.55
N GLU A 384 10.38 15.31 -1.39
CA GLU A 384 11.52 15.23 -0.48
C GLU A 384 12.39 13.99 -0.75
N LEU A 385 13.68 14.22 -0.93
CA LEU A 385 14.67 13.14 -1.06
C LEU A 385 14.79 12.40 0.29
N THR A 386 14.29 11.18 0.35
CA THR A 386 14.25 10.42 1.59
C THR A 386 15.63 9.84 1.94
N SER A 387 15.87 9.62 3.24
CA SER A 387 17.05 8.89 3.67
C SER A 387 16.99 7.42 3.23
N MET A 388 18.06 6.96 2.58
CA MET A 388 18.27 5.54 2.23
C MET A 388 18.85 4.72 3.40
N GLU A 389 18.78 5.25 4.62
CA GLU A 389 19.21 4.55 5.83
C GLU A 389 18.07 3.73 6.43
N SER A 390 18.39 2.53 6.87
CA SER A 390 17.50 1.67 7.65
C SER A 390 18.22 1.18 8.91
N ARG A 391 17.49 0.55 9.82
CA ARG A 391 18.10 -0.12 10.96
C ARG A 391 19.18 -1.12 10.53
N GLN A 392 18.95 -1.84 9.43
CA GLN A 392 19.88 -2.83 8.90
C GLN A 392 21.15 -2.18 8.37
N SER A 393 21.05 -1.07 7.62
CA SER A 393 22.22 -0.36 7.12
C SER A 393 23.06 0.21 8.27
N LYS A 394 22.42 0.78 9.30
CA LYS A 394 23.09 1.28 10.51
C LYS A 394 23.76 0.16 11.32
N LEU A 395 23.17 -1.03 11.39
CA LEU A 395 23.80 -2.20 12.01
C LEU A 395 24.97 -2.69 11.20
N LEU A 396 24.83 -2.73 9.87
CA LEU A 396 25.92 -3.09 8.96
C LEU A 396 27.12 -2.16 9.14
N GLU A 397 26.91 -0.84 9.09
CA GLU A 397 27.95 0.15 9.32
C GLU A 397 28.62 -0.01 10.70
N ARG A 398 27.83 -0.26 11.73
CA ARG A 398 28.33 -0.44 13.10
C ARG A 398 29.19 -1.67 13.27
N TYR A 399 28.80 -2.79 12.64
CA TYR A 399 29.43 -4.10 12.90
C TYR A 399 30.34 -4.60 11.77
N LEU A 400 30.29 -3.95 10.60
CA LEU A 400 31.13 -4.19 9.44
C LEU A 400 31.85 -2.90 8.99
N PRO A 401 32.60 -2.20 9.87
CA PRO A 401 33.34 -1.03 9.42
C PRO A 401 34.40 -1.48 8.40
N GLU A 402 34.57 -0.70 7.32
CA GLU A 402 35.45 -1.01 6.19
C GLU A 402 36.89 -1.39 6.56
N ASN A 403 37.36 -0.97 7.74
CA ASN A 403 38.72 -1.18 8.24
C ASN A 403 38.82 -1.97 9.55
N ALA A 404 37.74 -2.53 10.07
CA ALA A 404 37.83 -3.36 11.25
C ALA A 404 38.39 -4.73 10.83
N GLY A 405 39.45 -5.15 11.48
CA GLY A 405 40.02 -6.51 11.35
C GLY A 405 38.98 -7.58 11.69
N MET A 406 38.00 -7.76 10.84
CA MET A 406 37.06 -8.86 10.94
C MET A 406 37.79 -10.18 10.82
N GLY A 407 37.40 -11.13 11.64
CA GLY A 407 37.95 -12.47 11.56
C GLY A 407 37.90 -12.96 10.11
N ARG A 408 39.04 -13.43 9.61
CA ARG A 408 39.24 -13.87 8.21
C ARG A 408 38.19 -14.86 7.68
N ALA A 409 37.41 -15.48 8.55
CA ALA A 409 36.33 -16.37 8.17
C ALA A 409 35.24 -15.70 7.30
N TYR A 410 35.13 -14.37 7.32
CA TYR A 410 34.15 -13.59 6.57
C TYR A 410 34.72 -12.79 5.40
N ILE A 411 36.07 -12.67 5.32
CA ILE A 411 36.75 -11.81 4.33
C ILE A 411 37.28 -12.59 3.10
N ASN A 412 37.49 -13.89 3.24
CA ASN A 412 38.13 -14.69 2.20
C ASN A 412 37.40 -16.02 1.93
N ARG A 413 36.18 -15.91 1.42
CA ARG A 413 35.56 -17.07 0.76
C ARG A 413 35.12 -16.70 -0.64
#